data_bf5b7b4485e8009551c382b8c02bdd06
#
_entry.id   bf5b7b4485e8009551c382b8c02bdd06
#
_cell.length_a   1.000
_cell.length_b   1.000
_cell.length_c   1.000
_cell.angle_alpha   90.00
_cell.angle_beta   90.00
_cell.angle_gamma   90.00
#
_symmetry.space_group_name_H-M   'P 1'
#
loop_
_entity.id
_entity.type
_entity.pdbx_description
1 polymer ?
#
loop_
_entity_poly.entity_id
_entity_poly.type
_entity_poly.pdbx_seq_one_letter_code
_entity_poly.pdbx_strand_id
1 'polypeptide(L)'
;TMGEEVDKIYVQLKGYESEIKQSNRKLNTMFEANVNYYHELVKYILAGEQACKEIEDYIAKRQQDMAATGDESIQFELTNQALMMMEQRTQDLRTAENIAMQSIPMIKTMEFSNYNLVRKINSAFIVTLPVFKQALAQAILLKRQRIQAEAMSALDKKTNEMLIKNAQNTVEVSKATAKMASGSSIQIETLETTWRTITS
;
A
#
# COMPACT_ATOMS: atom_id res chain seq x y z
N THR A 1 -24.83 20.08 -16.88
CA THR A 1 -26.02 19.26 -16.53
C THR A 1 -25.61 18.10 -15.63
N MET A 2 -26.58 17.55 -14.86
CA MET A 2 -26.33 16.42 -13.96
C MET A 2 -25.83 15.16 -14.72
N GLY A 3 -26.25 14.96 -15.96
CA GLY A 3 -25.72 13.88 -16.82
C GLY A 3 -24.26 14.04 -17.15
N GLU A 4 -23.77 15.25 -17.37
CA GLU A 4 -22.37 15.56 -17.62
C GLU A 4 -21.51 15.32 -16.36
N GLU A 5 -22.06 15.59 -15.16
CA GLU A 5 -21.36 15.29 -13.89
C GLU A 5 -21.19 13.79 -13.70
N VAL A 6 -22.23 12.99 -14.02
CA VAL A 6 -22.14 11.53 -13.95
C VAL A 6 -21.09 11.00 -14.92
N ASP A 7 -21.03 11.52 -16.14
CA ASP A 7 -20.02 11.11 -17.12
C ASP A 7 -18.60 11.49 -16.68
N LYS A 8 -18.43 12.65 -16.06
CA LYS A 8 -17.15 13.04 -15.45
C LYS A 8 -16.73 12.10 -14.33
N ILE A 9 -17.67 11.75 -13.44
CA ILE A 9 -17.41 10.79 -12.35
C ILE A 9 -17.06 9.41 -12.91
N TYR A 10 -17.75 8.95 -13.95
CA TYR A 10 -17.44 7.70 -14.63
C TYR A 10 -16.00 7.67 -15.15
N VAL A 11 -15.59 8.71 -15.86
CA VAL A 11 -14.20 8.84 -16.39
C VAL A 11 -13.19 8.88 -15.26
N GLN A 12 -13.49 9.62 -14.19
CA GLN A 12 -12.62 9.73 -13.01
C GLN A 12 -12.45 8.40 -12.31
N LEU A 13 -13.53 7.66 -12.07
CA LEU A 13 -13.49 6.33 -11.44
C LEU A 13 -12.74 5.32 -12.31
N LYS A 14 -12.90 5.39 -13.64
CA LYS A 14 -12.17 4.56 -14.58
C LYS A 14 -10.65 4.82 -14.50
N GLY A 15 -10.27 6.08 -14.40
CA GLY A 15 -8.88 6.49 -14.18
C GLY A 15 -8.31 5.95 -12.87
N TYR A 16 -9.04 6.08 -11.76
CA TYR A 16 -8.63 5.55 -10.46
C TYR A 16 -8.54 4.03 -10.45
N GLU A 17 -9.47 3.32 -11.10
CA GLU A 17 -9.39 1.87 -11.27
C GLU A 17 -8.08 1.46 -11.95
N SER A 18 -7.72 2.14 -13.04
CA SER A 18 -6.48 1.89 -13.76
C SER A 18 -5.24 2.17 -12.90
N GLU A 19 -5.22 3.28 -12.18
CA GLU A 19 -4.14 3.64 -11.24
C GLU A 19 -4.00 2.60 -10.10
N ILE A 20 -5.11 2.14 -9.53
CA ILE A 20 -5.10 1.14 -8.47
C ILE A 20 -4.55 -0.18 -8.97
N LYS A 21 -4.95 -0.63 -10.16
CA LYS A 21 -4.42 -1.85 -10.78
C LYS A 21 -2.93 -1.75 -11.05
N GLN A 22 -2.45 -0.59 -11.52
CA GLN A 22 -1.03 -0.34 -11.72
C GLN A 22 -0.28 -0.32 -10.38
N SER A 23 -0.86 0.29 -9.35
CA SER A 23 -0.31 0.31 -8.00
C SER A 23 -0.19 -1.09 -7.41
N ASN A 24 -1.18 -1.97 -7.64
CA ASN A 24 -1.12 -3.36 -7.21
C ASN A 24 0.00 -4.15 -7.91
N ARG A 25 0.29 -3.87 -9.16
CA ARG A 25 1.44 -4.47 -9.85
C ARG A 25 2.76 -4.04 -9.22
N LYS A 26 2.89 -2.74 -8.89
CA LYS A 26 4.07 -2.23 -8.14
C LYS A 26 4.19 -2.88 -6.78
N LEU A 27 3.09 -3.00 -6.02
CA LEU A 27 3.08 -3.66 -4.73
C LEU A 27 3.51 -5.12 -4.81
N ASN A 28 3.05 -5.84 -5.83
CA ASN A 28 3.48 -7.23 -6.04
C ASN A 28 4.97 -7.33 -6.36
N THR A 29 5.49 -6.43 -7.19
CA THR A 29 6.94 -6.33 -7.48
C THR A 29 7.74 -6.02 -6.21
N MET A 30 7.26 -5.09 -5.40
CA MET A 30 7.86 -4.74 -4.11
C MET A 30 7.82 -5.92 -3.14
N PHE A 31 6.72 -6.66 -3.10
CA PHE A 31 6.59 -7.85 -2.27
C PHE A 31 7.63 -8.91 -2.62
N GLU A 32 7.76 -9.23 -3.91
CA GLU A 32 8.74 -10.21 -4.38
C GLU A 32 10.18 -9.75 -4.09
N ALA A 33 10.48 -8.49 -4.37
CA ALA A 33 11.80 -7.91 -4.07
C ALA A 33 12.08 -7.94 -2.56
N ASN A 34 11.09 -7.64 -1.72
CA ASN A 34 11.22 -7.64 -0.27
C ASN A 34 11.44 -9.06 0.29
N VAL A 35 10.73 -10.05 -0.24
CA VAL A 35 10.94 -11.45 0.15
C VAL A 35 12.34 -11.92 -0.24
N ASN A 36 12.82 -11.60 -1.43
CA ASN A 36 14.16 -11.93 -1.87
C ASN A 36 15.24 -11.23 -1.01
N TYR A 37 15.02 -9.96 -0.71
CA TYR A 37 15.91 -9.19 0.17
C TYR A 37 15.95 -9.77 1.58
N TYR A 38 14.81 -10.16 2.14
CA TYR A 38 14.73 -10.87 3.42
C TYR A 38 15.57 -12.15 3.41
N HIS A 39 15.46 -12.97 2.39
CA HIS A 39 16.25 -14.20 2.26
C HIS A 39 17.76 -13.92 2.17
N GLU A 40 18.16 -12.90 1.43
CA GLU A 40 19.56 -12.47 1.37
C GLU A 40 20.06 -11.97 2.73
N LEU A 41 19.26 -11.17 3.45
CA LEU A 41 19.59 -10.71 4.80
C LEU A 41 19.80 -11.86 5.77
N VAL A 42 18.95 -12.90 5.73
CA VAL A 42 19.11 -14.10 6.56
C VAL A 42 20.44 -14.78 6.30
N LYS A 43 20.86 -14.91 5.05
CA LYS A 43 22.17 -15.49 4.69
C LYS A 43 23.33 -14.65 5.25
N TYR A 44 23.29 -13.33 5.09
CA TYR A 44 24.32 -12.44 5.59
C TYR A 44 24.36 -12.41 7.13
N ILE A 45 23.22 -12.48 7.81
CA ILE A 45 23.15 -12.57 9.26
C ILE A 45 23.80 -13.87 9.76
N LEU A 46 23.48 -15.00 9.14
CA LEU A 46 24.09 -16.30 9.48
C LEU A 46 25.61 -16.30 9.25
N ALA A 47 26.07 -15.72 8.14
CA ALA A 47 27.48 -15.55 7.87
C ALA A 47 28.16 -14.62 8.88
N GLY A 48 27.51 -13.53 9.28
CA GLY A 48 28.00 -12.62 10.30
C GLY A 48 28.08 -13.26 11.68
N GLU A 49 27.07 -14.03 12.08
CA GLU A 49 27.08 -14.81 13.32
C GLU A 49 28.21 -15.85 13.34
N GLN A 50 28.40 -16.56 12.25
CA GLN A 50 29.49 -17.52 12.11
C GLN A 50 30.86 -16.84 12.19
N ALA A 51 31.03 -15.71 11.50
CA ALA A 51 32.26 -14.93 11.55
C ALA A 51 32.56 -14.42 12.96
N CYS A 52 31.55 -13.91 13.68
CA CYS A 52 31.72 -13.50 15.08
C CYS A 52 32.16 -14.65 15.96
N LYS A 53 31.56 -15.83 15.79
CA LYS A 53 31.93 -17.03 16.55
C LYS A 53 33.37 -17.46 16.27
N GLU A 54 33.79 -17.46 15.02
CA GLU A 54 35.17 -17.80 14.65
C GLU A 54 36.16 -16.80 15.21
N ILE A 55 35.84 -15.51 15.21
CA ILE A 55 36.70 -14.47 15.82
C ILE A 55 36.76 -14.62 17.34
N GLU A 56 35.65 -14.90 17.99
CA GLU A 56 35.59 -15.17 19.45
C GLU A 56 36.44 -16.38 19.82
N ASP A 57 36.35 -17.46 19.07
CA ASP A 57 37.18 -18.67 19.27
C ASP A 57 38.66 -18.37 19.08
N TYR A 58 39.00 -17.57 18.06
CA TYR A 58 40.36 -17.12 17.83
C TYR A 58 40.88 -16.25 18.97
N ILE A 59 40.09 -15.31 19.47
CA ILE A 59 40.43 -14.46 20.62
C ILE A 59 40.66 -15.31 21.85
N ALA A 60 39.82 -16.27 22.15
CA ALA A 60 39.94 -17.18 23.29
C ALA A 60 41.27 -17.98 23.25
N LYS A 61 41.60 -18.53 22.07
CA LYS A 61 42.89 -19.20 21.86
C LYS A 61 44.07 -18.27 22.05
N ARG A 62 43.98 -17.06 21.52
CA ARG A 62 45.06 -16.05 21.60
C ARG A 62 45.28 -15.59 23.03
N GLN A 63 44.22 -15.43 23.82
CA GLN A 63 44.31 -15.14 25.26
C GLN A 63 45.02 -16.22 26.03
N GLN A 64 44.76 -17.49 25.72
CA GLN A 64 45.49 -18.61 26.35
C GLN A 64 46.97 -18.57 26.00
N ASP A 65 47.33 -18.35 24.74
CA ASP A 65 48.69 -18.25 24.27
C ASP A 65 49.44 -17.05 24.90
N MET A 66 48.75 -15.89 25.00
CA MET A 66 49.28 -14.69 25.63
C MET A 66 49.52 -14.90 27.13
N ALA A 67 48.63 -15.59 27.84
CA ALA A 67 48.79 -15.94 29.25
C ALA A 67 50.00 -16.86 29.47
N ALA A 68 50.31 -17.73 28.50
CA ALA A 68 51.45 -18.63 28.56
C ALA A 68 52.77 -17.96 28.18
N THR A 69 52.77 -16.97 27.26
CA THR A 69 53.99 -16.31 26.73
C THR A 69 54.24 -14.90 27.25
N GLY A 70 53.24 -14.24 27.86
CA GLY A 70 53.30 -12.88 28.37
C GLY A 70 53.38 -11.79 27.27
N ASP A 71 53.05 -12.13 26.02
CA ASP A 71 53.15 -11.24 24.88
C ASP A 71 51.76 -10.60 24.56
N GLU A 72 51.64 -9.28 24.77
CA GLU A 72 50.49 -8.48 24.36
C GLU A 72 50.76 -7.91 22.96
N SER A 73 50.07 -8.47 21.94
CA SER A 73 50.23 -8.03 20.57
C SER A 73 49.17 -7.01 20.16
N ILE A 74 49.56 -6.00 19.36
CA ILE A 74 48.67 -5.04 18.71
C ILE A 74 47.59 -5.76 17.86
N GLN A 75 47.92 -6.94 17.30
CA GLN A 75 46.99 -7.77 16.54
C GLN A 75 45.78 -8.24 17.37
N PHE A 76 45.98 -8.50 18.68
CA PHE A 76 44.88 -8.86 19.58
C PHE A 76 43.86 -7.73 19.71
N GLU A 77 44.32 -6.50 19.87
CA GLU A 77 43.45 -5.33 19.96
C GLU A 77 42.70 -5.07 18.64
N LEU A 78 43.40 -5.19 17.50
CA LEU A 78 42.78 -5.10 16.17
C LEU A 78 41.72 -6.18 15.95
N THR A 79 41.96 -7.38 16.45
CA THR A 79 40.98 -8.48 16.37
C THR A 79 39.72 -8.20 17.20
N ASN A 80 39.88 -7.64 18.42
CA ASN A 80 38.75 -7.19 19.23
C ASN A 80 37.94 -6.09 18.54
N GLN A 81 38.61 -5.12 17.92
CA GLN A 81 37.94 -4.08 17.14
C GLN A 81 37.17 -4.68 15.94
N ALA A 82 37.78 -5.64 15.24
CA ALA A 82 37.11 -6.36 14.12
C ALA A 82 35.89 -7.11 14.61
N LEU A 83 35.93 -7.75 15.77
CA LEU A 83 34.76 -8.41 16.38
C LEU A 83 33.64 -7.41 16.66
N MET A 84 33.94 -6.29 17.30
CA MET A 84 32.96 -5.23 17.56
C MET A 84 32.31 -4.72 16.29
N MET A 85 33.08 -4.46 15.24
CA MET A 85 32.58 -4.01 13.95
C MET A 85 31.68 -5.06 13.30
N MET A 86 32.05 -6.34 13.38
CA MET A 86 31.26 -7.44 12.82
C MET A 86 29.94 -7.63 13.58
N GLU A 87 29.97 -7.57 14.90
CA GLU A 87 28.79 -7.62 15.75
C GLU A 87 27.81 -6.47 15.44
N GLN A 88 28.35 -5.26 15.34
CA GLN A 88 27.57 -4.08 14.98
C GLN A 88 26.94 -4.22 13.58
N ARG A 89 27.72 -4.67 12.62
CA ARG A 89 27.22 -4.92 11.25
C ARG A 89 26.13 -5.99 11.23
N THR A 90 26.31 -7.06 11.97
CA THR A 90 25.31 -8.14 12.10
C THR A 90 24.04 -7.62 12.74
N GLN A 91 24.15 -6.76 13.76
CA GLN A 91 22.99 -6.13 14.40
C GLN A 91 22.24 -5.18 13.44
N ASP A 92 22.96 -4.42 12.61
CA ASP A 92 22.36 -3.58 11.58
C ASP A 92 21.58 -4.41 10.56
N LEU A 93 22.11 -5.56 10.17
CA LEU A 93 21.42 -6.50 9.28
C LEU A 93 20.16 -7.10 9.92
N ARG A 94 20.18 -7.40 11.22
CA ARG A 94 18.97 -7.86 11.94
C ARG A 94 17.91 -6.77 12.02
N THR A 95 18.29 -5.53 12.17
CA THR A 95 17.36 -4.40 12.13
C THR A 95 16.71 -4.30 10.75
N ALA A 96 17.49 -4.41 9.67
CA ALA A 96 16.98 -4.43 8.30
C ALA A 96 16.06 -5.64 8.05
N GLU A 97 16.37 -6.82 8.58
CA GLU A 97 15.54 -8.01 8.53
C GLU A 97 14.17 -7.77 9.17
N ASN A 98 14.13 -7.19 10.37
CA ASN A 98 12.89 -6.87 11.07
C ASN A 98 12.01 -5.90 10.27
N ILE A 99 12.61 -4.90 9.65
CA ILE A 99 11.89 -3.94 8.79
C ILE A 99 11.33 -4.66 7.56
N ALA A 100 12.10 -5.51 6.92
CA ALA A 100 11.65 -6.30 5.78
C ALA A 100 10.48 -7.23 6.17
N MET A 101 10.54 -7.88 7.31
CA MET A 101 9.46 -8.72 7.84
C MET A 101 8.18 -7.93 8.11
N GLN A 102 8.29 -6.72 8.66
CA GLN A 102 7.13 -5.86 8.93
C GLN A 102 6.51 -5.32 7.64
N SER A 103 7.30 -5.10 6.60
CA SER A 103 6.82 -4.58 5.31
C SER A 103 5.98 -5.60 4.52
N ILE A 104 6.25 -6.90 4.67
CA ILE A 104 5.53 -7.97 3.95
C ILE A 104 4.01 -7.92 4.23
N PRO A 105 3.53 -7.99 5.49
CA PRO A 105 2.10 -7.91 5.77
C PRO A 105 1.49 -6.54 5.42
N MET A 106 2.24 -5.45 5.53
CA MET A 106 1.78 -4.13 5.11
C MET A 106 1.48 -4.08 3.62
N ILE A 107 2.37 -4.61 2.78
CA ILE A 107 2.17 -4.68 1.32
C ILE A 107 0.91 -5.50 1.00
N LYS A 108 0.74 -6.65 1.64
CA LYS A 108 -0.46 -7.49 1.45
C LYS A 108 -1.75 -6.81 1.89
N THR A 109 -1.71 -6.07 2.99
CA THR A 109 -2.86 -5.28 3.47
C THR A 109 -3.23 -4.19 2.46
N MET A 110 -2.24 -3.52 1.87
CA MET A 110 -2.48 -2.51 0.82
C MET A 110 -3.05 -3.12 -0.46
N GLU A 111 -2.53 -4.26 -0.91
CA GLU A 111 -3.08 -5.00 -2.06
C GLU A 111 -4.54 -5.37 -1.83
N PHE A 112 -4.87 -5.87 -0.65
CA PHE A 112 -6.25 -6.24 -0.28
C PHE A 112 -7.16 -5.02 -0.22
N SER A 113 -6.69 -3.91 0.36
CA SER A 113 -7.42 -2.63 0.39
C SER A 113 -7.69 -2.12 -1.04
N ASN A 114 -6.70 -2.17 -1.92
CA ASN A 114 -6.83 -1.78 -3.31
C ASN A 114 -7.81 -2.68 -4.07
N TYR A 115 -7.78 -3.98 -3.82
CA TYR A 115 -8.75 -4.92 -4.39
C TYR A 115 -10.19 -4.55 -3.97
N ASN A 116 -10.41 -4.20 -2.70
CA ASN A 116 -11.72 -3.77 -2.21
C ASN A 116 -12.18 -2.45 -2.86
N LEU A 117 -11.25 -1.50 -3.09
CA LEU A 117 -11.56 -0.27 -3.82
C LEU A 117 -11.95 -0.54 -5.27
N VAL A 118 -11.24 -1.40 -5.98
CA VAL A 118 -11.58 -1.82 -7.35
C VAL A 118 -12.97 -2.46 -7.37
N ARG A 119 -13.28 -3.31 -6.40
CA ARG A 119 -14.61 -3.93 -6.29
C ARG A 119 -15.72 -2.90 -6.09
N LYS A 120 -15.49 -1.88 -5.24
CA LYS A 120 -16.43 -0.76 -5.05
C LYS A 120 -16.61 0.05 -6.32
N ILE A 121 -15.55 0.33 -7.05
CA ILE A 121 -15.59 1.03 -8.34
C ILE A 121 -16.38 0.22 -9.37
N ASN A 122 -16.12 -1.08 -9.47
CA ASN A 122 -16.89 -1.97 -10.37
C ASN A 122 -18.37 -2.00 -10.00
N SER A 123 -18.70 -2.05 -8.71
CA SER A 123 -20.09 -1.97 -8.24
C SER A 123 -20.74 -0.64 -8.65
N ALA A 124 -20.00 0.47 -8.56
CA ALA A 124 -20.49 1.76 -9.04
C ALA A 124 -20.81 1.75 -10.55
N PHE A 125 -19.97 1.12 -11.37
CA PHE A 125 -20.19 1.03 -12.82
C PHE A 125 -21.34 0.11 -13.18
N ILE A 126 -21.48 -1.03 -12.52
CA ILE A 126 -22.42 -2.08 -12.90
C ILE A 126 -23.82 -1.82 -12.31
N VAL A 127 -23.88 -1.27 -11.11
CA VAL A 127 -25.14 -1.12 -10.35
C VAL A 127 -25.52 0.34 -10.16
N THR A 128 -24.68 1.12 -9.51
CA THR A 128 -25.04 2.46 -9.03
C THR A 128 -25.25 3.46 -10.17
N LEU A 129 -24.31 3.60 -11.08
CA LEU A 129 -24.40 4.54 -12.19
C LEU A 129 -25.48 4.19 -13.22
N PRO A 130 -25.64 2.93 -13.64
CA PRO A 130 -26.76 2.54 -14.52
C PRO A 130 -28.13 2.78 -13.89
N VAL A 131 -28.31 2.43 -12.62
CA VAL A 131 -29.57 2.70 -11.90
C VAL A 131 -29.86 4.19 -11.81
N PHE A 132 -28.83 4.98 -11.52
CA PHE A 132 -28.95 6.43 -11.50
C PHE A 132 -29.30 7.02 -12.88
N LYS A 133 -28.63 6.59 -13.93
CA LYS A 133 -28.95 7.02 -15.32
C LYS A 133 -30.39 6.68 -15.69
N GLN A 134 -30.85 5.50 -15.31
CA GLN A 134 -32.24 5.10 -15.54
C GLN A 134 -33.23 5.96 -14.75
N ALA A 135 -32.96 6.22 -13.48
CA ALA A 135 -33.77 7.08 -12.64
C ALA A 135 -33.83 8.52 -13.16
N LEU A 136 -32.70 9.03 -13.67
CA LEU A 136 -32.62 10.35 -14.27
C LEU A 136 -33.46 10.44 -15.56
N ALA A 137 -33.39 9.41 -16.41
CA ALA A 137 -34.20 9.32 -17.61
C ALA A 137 -35.72 9.31 -17.29
N GLN A 138 -36.13 8.56 -16.25
CA GLN A 138 -37.49 8.56 -15.76
C GLN A 138 -37.92 9.92 -15.23
N ALA A 139 -37.07 10.61 -14.47
CA ALA A 139 -37.33 11.95 -13.95
C ALA A 139 -37.56 12.96 -15.10
N ILE A 140 -36.75 12.89 -16.13
CA ILE A 140 -36.89 13.74 -17.33
C ILE A 140 -38.22 13.43 -18.06
N LEU A 141 -38.56 12.15 -18.20
CA LEU A 141 -39.83 11.74 -18.82
C LEU A 141 -41.02 12.27 -18.02
N LEU A 142 -41.00 12.09 -16.70
CA LEU A 142 -42.05 12.60 -15.80
C LEU A 142 -42.17 14.12 -15.88
N LYS A 143 -41.06 14.84 -15.93
CA LYS A 143 -41.07 16.29 -16.11
C LYS A 143 -41.70 16.72 -17.44
N ARG A 144 -41.41 16.01 -18.54
CA ARG A 144 -42.05 16.26 -19.84
C ARG A 144 -43.55 16.00 -19.80
N GLN A 145 -44.01 14.89 -19.21
CA GLN A 145 -45.41 14.57 -19.02
C GLN A 145 -46.16 15.62 -18.18
N ARG A 146 -45.48 16.15 -17.16
CA ARG A 146 -46.03 17.22 -16.30
C ARG A 146 -46.21 18.54 -17.02
N ILE A 147 -45.33 18.87 -17.96
CA ILE A 147 -45.47 20.06 -18.83
C ILE A 147 -46.65 19.92 -19.75
N GLN A 148 -46.99 18.69 -20.17
CA GLN A 148 -48.13 18.38 -21.05
C GLN A 148 -49.45 18.24 -20.31
N ALA A 149 -49.45 17.87 -19.03
CA ALA A 149 -50.62 17.68 -18.19
C ALA A 149 -50.48 18.52 -16.92
N GLU A 150 -51.19 19.65 -16.83
CA GLU A 150 -51.23 20.53 -15.67
C GLU A 150 -51.72 19.90 -14.37
N ALA A 151 -51.97 18.56 -14.37
CA ALA A 151 -52.63 17.81 -13.31
C ALA A 151 -51.73 16.94 -12.45
N MET A 152 -50.39 16.91 -12.65
CA MET A 152 -49.51 16.10 -11.80
C MET A 152 -49.08 16.86 -10.55
N SER A 153 -49.67 16.48 -9.45
CA SER A 153 -49.61 17.11 -8.15
C SER A 153 -48.37 16.70 -7.31
N ALA A 154 -48.44 16.92 -6.03
CA ALA A 154 -47.38 16.69 -5.01
C ALA A 154 -46.64 15.35 -5.06
N LEU A 155 -47.23 14.29 -5.69
CA LEU A 155 -46.59 12.98 -5.80
C LEU A 155 -45.38 13.00 -6.76
N ASP A 156 -45.48 13.68 -7.91
CA ASP A 156 -44.38 13.84 -8.87
C ASP A 156 -43.26 14.71 -8.32
N LYS A 157 -43.66 15.77 -7.61
CA LYS A 157 -42.73 16.64 -6.91
C LYS A 157 -41.92 15.86 -5.90
N LYS A 158 -42.55 15.00 -5.12
CA LYS A 158 -41.91 14.15 -4.13
C LYS A 158 -40.99 13.10 -4.78
N THR A 159 -41.44 12.50 -5.89
CA THR A 159 -40.62 11.55 -6.66
C THR A 159 -39.41 12.21 -7.27
N ASN A 160 -39.54 13.40 -7.85
CA ASN A 160 -38.42 14.19 -8.36
C ASN A 160 -37.44 14.57 -7.25
N GLU A 161 -37.92 14.97 -6.08
CA GLU A 161 -37.08 15.27 -4.91
C GLU A 161 -36.31 14.02 -4.45
N MET A 162 -36.93 12.86 -4.41
CA MET A 162 -36.29 11.60 -4.08
C MET A 162 -35.23 11.20 -5.12
N LEU A 163 -35.52 11.37 -6.42
CA LEU A 163 -34.56 11.07 -7.50
C LEU A 163 -33.35 12.02 -7.44
N ILE A 164 -33.56 13.29 -7.18
CA ILE A 164 -32.49 14.27 -6.98
C ILE A 164 -31.65 13.90 -5.75
N LYS A 165 -32.29 13.51 -4.65
CA LYS A 165 -31.61 13.08 -3.43
C LYS A 165 -30.77 11.82 -3.67
N ASN A 166 -31.29 10.84 -4.39
CA ASN A 166 -30.55 9.63 -4.77
C ASN A 166 -29.37 9.96 -5.68
N ALA A 167 -29.54 10.89 -6.62
CA ALA A 167 -28.47 11.37 -7.48
C ALA A 167 -27.35 12.04 -6.67
N GLN A 168 -27.68 12.90 -5.74
CA GLN A 168 -26.71 13.56 -4.84
C GLN A 168 -25.97 12.51 -4.01
N ASN A 169 -26.66 11.54 -3.43
CA ASN A 169 -26.05 10.45 -2.68
C ASN A 169 -25.07 9.63 -3.54
N THR A 170 -25.41 9.35 -4.80
CA THR A 170 -24.51 8.65 -5.74
C THR A 170 -23.25 9.44 -6.03
N VAL A 171 -23.36 10.75 -6.23
CA VAL A 171 -22.24 11.65 -6.42
C VAL A 171 -21.32 11.68 -5.17
N GLU A 172 -21.91 11.77 -3.99
CA GLU A 172 -21.17 11.74 -2.72
C GLU A 172 -20.41 10.42 -2.52
N VAL A 173 -21.04 9.28 -2.75
CA VAL A 173 -20.41 7.95 -2.67
C VAL A 173 -19.26 7.84 -3.68
N SER A 174 -19.45 8.30 -4.91
CA SER A 174 -18.41 8.26 -5.95
C SER A 174 -17.22 9.15 -5.60
N LYS A 175 -17.46 10.35 -5.06
CA LYS A 175 -16.40 11.25 -4.56
C LYS A 175 -15.65 10.64 -3.39
N ALA A 176 -16.34 10.01 -2.45
CA ALA A 176 -15.71 9.33 -1.31
C ALA A 176 -14.82 8.17 -1.78
N THR A 177 -15.28 7.36 -2.75
CA THR A 177 -14.50 6.28 -3.33
C THR A 177 -13.24 6.79 -4.04
N ALA A 178 -13.35 7.86 -4.81
CA ALA A 178 -12.21 8.52 -5.48
C ALA A 178 -11.19 9.05 -4.46
N LYS A 179 -11.65 9.67 -3.37
CA LYS A 179 -10.79 10.16 -2.29
C LYS A 179 -10.05 9.03 -1.58
N MET A 180 -10.70 7.90 -1.33
CA MET A 180 -10.06 6.71 -0.75
C MET A 180 -9.00 6.14 -1.69
N ALA A 181 -9.24 6.06 -3.00
CA ALA A 181 -8.29 5.62 -4.01
C ALA A 181 -7.05 6.53 -4.06
N SER A 182 -7.23 7.85 -4.02
CA SER A 182 -6.15 8.83 -3.96
C SER A 182 -5.30 8.68 -2.69
N GLY A 183 -5.94 8.47 -1.53
CA GLY A 183 -5.25 8.22 -0.27
C GLY A 183 -4.39 6.95 -0.30
N SER A 184 -4.89 5.87 -0.91
CA SER A 184 -4.13 4.62 -1.11
C SER A 184 -2.89 4.84 -1.95
N SER A 185 -2.96 5.62 -3.04
CA SER A 185 -1.81 5.95 -3.89
C SER A 185 -0.72 6.69 -3.12
N ILE A 186 -1.08 7.64 -2.26
CA ILE A 186 -0.13 8.37 -1.40
C ILE A 186 0.56 7.44 -0.41
N GLN A 187 -0.16 6.51 0.21
CA GLN A 187 0.41 5.51 1.12
C GLN A 187 1.41 4.59 0.43
N ILE A 188 1.14 4.19 -0.82
CA ILE A 188 2.04 3.36 -1.63
C ILE A 188 3.34 4.12 -1.94
N GLU A 189 3.27 5.38 -2.32
CA GLU A 189 4.46 6.22 -2.55
C GLU A 189 5.32 6.37 -1.30
N THR A 190 4.70 6.56 -0.15
CA THR A 190 5.39 6.63 1.14
C THR A 190 6.12 5.33 1.45
N LEU A 191 5.47 4.18 1.25
CA LEU A 191 6.07 2.87 1.45
C LEU A 191 7.23 2.62 0.49
N GLU A 192 7.09 2.99 -0.78
CA GLU A 192 8.15 2.87 -1.79
C GLU A 192 9.37 3.71 -1.42
N THR A 193 9.17 4.94 -0.96
CA THR A 193 10.25 5.82 -0.49
C THR A 193 10.96 5.23 0.72
N THR A 194 10.22 4.74 1.69
CA THR A 194 10.77 4.07 2.87
C THR A 194 11.59 2.86 2.48
N TRP A 195 11.09 2.03 1.59
CA TRP A 195 11.80 0.86 1.07
C TRP A 195 13.13 1.23 0.40
N ARG A 196 13.11 2.22 -0.47
CA ARG A 196 14.33 2.71 -1.16
C ARG A 196 15.37 3.23 -0.17
N THR A 197 14.93 3.94 0.86
CA THR A 197 15.84 4.46 1.92
C THR A 197 16.51 3.34 2.69
N ILE A 198 15.82 2.22 2.91
CA ILE A 198 16.37 1.07 3.64
C ILE A 198 17.34 0.26 2.77
N THR A 199 17.08 0.18 1.46
CA THR A 199 17.85 -0.66 0.52
C THR A 199 19.03 0.04 -0.15
N SER A 200 19.14 1.36 -0.02
CA SER A 200 20.28 2.17 -0.48
C SER A 200 21.39 2.24 0.57
#